data_05c4e95ed94a2774af76237fd6ed7497
#
_entry.id   05c4e95ed94a2774af76237fd6ed7497
#
_cell.length_a   1.000
_cell.length_b   1.000
_cell.length_c   1.000
_cell.angle_alpha   90.00
_cell.angle_beta   90.00
_cell.angle_gamma   90.00
#
_symmetry.space_group_name_H-M   'P 1'
#
loop_
_entity.id
_entity.type
_entity.pdbx_description
1 polymer ?
#
loop_
_entity_poly.entity_id
_entity_poly.type
_entity_poly.pdbx_seq_one_letter_code
_entity_poly.pdbx_strand_id
1 'polypeptide(L)'
;MRFVRPIVGVLAACAVLFGATASGAQSPGRPDLSAQGAASGDGSTTGQITAAARYGWGEPIRRDGFTGTELDPSWGVYDSPGHNGHGVRSPDQVSVGDGIMRITGTPDGTTAGMSWRHPQMYGRWEIRARFPAGCGCYHPVLILWPHSGDWPAGGEIDYAEVFEADRQKLNFFLHYSADDKQITSSLPVDTTQWHNYAVEWTADHITGYVDGEPFFHTGRSDVQPPGPMEQTIQLDWFPDQDAGTGATLEVDWAAMYAP
;
A
#
# COMPACT_ATOMS: atom_id res chain seq x y z
N MET A 1 -1.01 12.53 40.65
CA MET A 1 0.26 11.99 40.20
C MET A 1 -0.03 10.75 39.37
N ARG A 2 0.01 10.85 38.05
CA ARG A 2 -0.15 9.70 37.14
C ARG A 2 1.25 9.36 36.57
N PHE A 3 1.73 8.17 36.86
CA PHE A 3 2.99 7.67 36.35
C PHE A 3 2.86 7.32 34.87
N VAL A 4 3.57 8.03 34.02
CA VAL A 4 3.77 7.67 32.61
C VAL A 4 4.91 6.68 32.56
N ARG A 5 4.66 5.45 32.11
CA ARG A 5 5.69 4.46 31.81
C ARG A 5 6.28 4.74 30.44
N PRO A 6 7.62 4.71 30.28
CA PRO A 6 8.23 4.83 28.97
C PRO A 6 8.05 3.52 28.18
N ILE A 7 7.62 3.64 26.93
CA ILE A 7 7.60 2.55 25.95
C ILE A 7 9.04 2.36 25.48
N VAL A 8 9.61 1.23 25.81
CA VAL A 8 10.94 0.82 25.31
C VAL A 8 10.73 0.26 23.90
N GLY A 9 11.17 0.99 22.89
CA GLY A 9 11.21 0.51 21.52
C GLY A 9 12.26 -0.57 21.34
N VAL A 10 11.85 -1.74 20.87
CA VAL A 10 12.75 -2.81 20.46
C VAL A 10 13.14 -2.54 19.01
N LEU A 11 14.43 -2.28 18.79
CA LEU A 11 15.04 -2.23 17.45
C LEU A 11 15.03 -3.64 16.86
N ALA A 12 14.25 -3.87 15.82
CA ALA A 12 14.39 -5.02 14.95
C ALA A 12 15.32 -4.67 13.80
N ALA A 13 16.57 -5.08 13.89
CA ALA A 13 17.53 -5.02 12.80
C ALA A 13 17.26 -6.18 11.84
N CYS A 14 16.81 -5.90 10.62
CA CYS A 14 16.73 -6.89 9.56
C CYS A 14 18.13 -7.26 9.06
N ALA A 15 18.66 -8.41 9.51
CA ALA A 15 19.81 -9.04 8.90
C ALA A 15 19.34 -10.03 7.83
N VAL A 16 19.55 -9.68 6.56
CA VAL A 16 19.29 -10.58 5.42
C VAL A 16 20.45 -11.56 5.29
N LEU A 17 20.23 -12.83 5.62
CA LEU A 17 21.12 -13.92 5.30
C LEU A 17 20.65 -14.59 3.99
N PHE A 18 21.46 -14.46 2.93
CA PHE A 18 21.30 -15.21 1.69
C PHE A 18 21.74 -16.66 1.90
N GLY A 19 20.81 -17.60 1.75
CA GLY A 19 21.08 -19.02 1.61
C GLY A 19 20.39 -19.56 0.36
N ALA A 20 21.15 -19.78 -0.71
CA ALA A 20 20.63 -20.38 -1.93
C ALA A 20 20.64 -21.91 -1.82
N THR A 21 19.48 -22.56 -2.02
CA THR A 21 19.45 -23.95 -2.48
C THR A 21 18.36 -24.10 -3.54
N ALA A 22 18.83 -24.43 -4.75
CA ALA A 22 17.97 -24.76 -5.89
C ALA A 22 17.39 -26.18 -5.70
N SER A 23 16.09 -26.32 -5.91
CA SER A 23 15.48 -27.63 -6.22
C SER A 23 14.33 -27.42 -7.19
N GLY A 24 14.42 -28.03 -8.36
CA GLY A 24 13.49 -27.90 -9.46
C GLY A 24 12.17 -28.61 -9.19
N ALA A 25 11.08 -27.95 -9.60
CA ALA A 25 9.78 -28.58 -9.80
C ALA A 25 9.17 -28.05 -11.09
N GLN A 26 8.71 -28.98 -11.93
CA GLN A 26 8.14 -28.77 -13.25
C GLN A 26 6.78 -28.06 -13.18
N SER A 27 6.54 -27.14 -14.11
CA SER A 27 5.26 -26.45 -14.34
C SER A 27 4.25 -27.36 -15.02
N PRO A 28 2.96 -27.34 -14.61
CA PRO A 28 1.87 -27.86 -15.42
C PRO A 28 1.42 -26.82 -16.45
N GLY A 29 1.02 -27.34 -17.61
CA GLY A 29 0.73 -26.63 -18.84
C GLY A 29 -0.37 -25.57 -18.77
N ARG A 30 -0.17 -24.56 -19.59
CA ARG A 30 -1.04 -23.42 -19.87
C ARG A 30 -2.19 -23.86 -20.80
N PRO A 31 -3.46 -23.54 -20.56
CA PRO A 31 -4.48 -23.63 -21.58
C PRO A 31 -4.44 -22.40 -22.50
N ASP A 32 -4.49 -22.67 -23.80
CA ASP A 32 -4.60 -21.71 -24.89
C ASP A 32 -6.02 -21.15 -24.97
N LEU A 33 -6.17 -19.83 -24.89
CA LEU A 33 -7.42 -19.12 -25.13
C LEU A 33 -7.19 -18.01 -26.18
N SER A 34 -7.17 -18.39 -27.45
CA SER A 34 -7.36 -17.49 -28.57
C SER A 34 -8.85 -17.46 -28.95
N ALA A 35 -9.58 -16.35 -28.67
CA ALA A 35 -10.73 -15.89 -29.44
C ALA A 35 -11.21 -14.49 -29.03
N GLN A 36 -10.90 -13.50 -29.83
CA GLN A 36 -11.71 -12.48 -30.50
C GLN A 36 -12.84 -11.77 -29.73
N GLY A 37 -12.71 -10.45 -29.70
CA GLY A 37 -13.80 -9.51 -29.48
C GLY A 37 -13.30 -8.07 -29.61
N ALA A 38 -13.34 -7.50 -30.83
CA ALA A 38 -13.00 -6.10 -31.09
C ALA A 38 -14.13 -5.20 -30.61
N ALA A 39 -13.84 -4.24 -29.74
CA ALA A 39 -14.66 -3.07 -29.50
C ALA A 39 -13.78 -1.82 -29.66
N SER A 40 -14.25 -0.91 -30.45
CA SER A 40 -13.61 0.30 -30.97
C SER A 40 -13.46 1.40 -29.93
N GLY A 41 -12.28 1.90 -29.79
CA GLY A 41 -11.78 3.25 -29.81
C GLY A 41 -12.18 4.27 -28.77
N ASP A 42 -11.24 4.55 -27.88
CA ASP A 42 -10.83 5.91 -27.50
C ASP A 42 -9.38 5.83 -27.03
N GLY A 43 -8.59 6.86 -27.36
CA GLY A 43 -7.13 6.85 -27.25
C GLY A 43 -6.59 6.57 -25.83
N SER A 44 -6.68 5.33 -25.42
CA SER A 44 -6.19 4.82 -24.15
C SER A 44 -4.83 4.18 -24.35
N THR A 45 -3.86 4.66 -23.63
CA THR A 45 -2.63 3.98 -23.27
C THR A 45 -2.89 2.52 -22.91
N THR A 46 -2.22 1.62 -23.61
CA THR A 46 -2.28 0.17 -23.47
C THR A 46 -2.46 -0.29 -22.03
N GLY A 47 -3.71 -0.63 -21.63
CA GLY A 47 -4.11 -1.79 -20.91
C GLY A 47 -3.62 -2.04 -19.49
N GLN A 48 -3.59 -1.06 -18.60
CA GLN A 48 -3.57 -1.37 -17.16
C GLN A 48 -5.00 -1.68 -16.71
N ILE A 49 -5.30 -2.95 -16.53
CA ILE A 49 -6.62 -3.41 -16.11
C ILE A 49 -6.72 -3.33 -14.59
N THR A 50 -7.84 -2.82 -14.06
CA THR A 50 -8.11 -2.86 -12.62
C THR A 50 -8.41 -4.29 -12.16
N ALA A 51 -8.07 -4.63 -10.92
CA ALA A 51 -8.48 -5.90 -10.33
C ALA A 51 -10.02 -5.98 -10.25
N ALA A 52 -10.68 -4.86 -9.94
CA ALA A 52 -12.13 -4.79 -9.92
C ALA A 52 -12.78 -5.18 -11.25
N ALA A 53 -12.26 -4.70 -12.38
CA ALA A 53 -12.78 -5.07 -13.70
C ALA A 53 -12.47 -6.53 -14.06
N ARG A 54 -11.27 -7.00 -13.72
CA ARG A 54 -10.83 -8.36 -14.05
C ARG A 54 -11.58 -9.44 -13.30
N TYR A 55 -11.86 -9.21 -12.03
CA TYR A 55 -12.48 -10.19 -11.13
C TYR A 55 -13.96 -9.90 -10.85
N GLY A 56 -14.53 -8.87 -11.50
CA GLY A 56 -15.95 -8.57 -11.39
C GLY A 56 -16.38 -8.13 -9.99
N TRP A 57 -15.62 -7.24 -9.33
CA TRP A 57 -15.94 -6.75 -7.98
C TRP A 57 -17.18 -5.86 -7.91
N GLY A 58 -17.75 -5.52 -9.07
CA GLY A 58 -18.93 -4.65 -9.17
C GLY A 58 -18.60 -3.17 -9.01
N GLU A 59 -19.63 -2.41 -8.66
CA GLU A 59 -19.48 -0.98 -8.41
C GLU A 59 -18.82 -0.73 -7.05
N PRO A 60 -17.91 0.25 -6.94
CA PRO A 60 -17.32 0.60 -5.66
C PRO A 60 -18.37 1.14 -4.70
N ILE A 61 -18.32 0.69 -3.45
CA ILE A 61 -19.15 1.25 -2.37
C ILE A 61 -18.67 2.65 -1.97
N ARG A 62 -17.39 2.96 -2.25
CA ARG A 62 -16.79 4.29 -2.10
C ARG A 62 -15.73 4.50 -3.16
N ARG A 63 -15.64 5.74 -3.65
CA ARG A 63 -14.62 6.16 -4.59
C ARG A 63 -14.29 7.63 -4.36
N ASP A 64 -12.99 7.95 -4.36
CA ASP A 64 -12.50 9.32 -4.43
C ASP A 64 -11.58 9.43 -5.66
N GLY A 65 -11.85 10.38 -6.53
CA GLY A 65 -11.06 10.71 -7.72
C GLY A 65 -10.29 12.02 -7.57
N PHE A 66 -10.21 12.56 -6.36
CA PHE A 66 -9.46 13.77 -6.01
C PHE A 66 -9.70 14.94 -6.98
N THR A 67 -10.94 15.08 -7.45
CA THR A 67 -11.31 16.03 -8.53
C THR A 67 -11.43 17.48 -8.09
N GLY A 68 -11.30 17.75 -6.79
CA GLY A 68 -11.37 19.09 -6.22
C GLY A 68 -10.01 19.76 -6.09
N THR A 69 -9.98 20.76 -5.22
CA THR A 69 -8.75 21.41 -4.73
C THR A 69 -8.52 21.18 -3.24
N GLU A 70 -9.43 20.47 -2.60
CA GLU A 70 -9.39 20.13 -1.19
C GLU A 70 -9.61 18.63 -1.03
N LEU A 71 -9.03 18.07 0.01
CA LEU A 71 -9.20 16.67 0.36
C LEU A 71 -10.62 16.45 0.91
N ASP A 72 -11.28 15.35 0.51
CA ASP A 72 -12.57 14.97 1.09
C ASP A 72 -12.43 14.78 2.62
N PRO A 73 -13.33 15.34 3.45
CA PRO A 73 -13.23 15.28 4.91
C PRO A 73 -13.30 13.87 5.50
N SER A 74 -13.68 12.87 4.72
CA SER A 74 -13.58 11.46 5.14
C SER A 74 -12.14 10.94 5.24
N TRP A 75 -11.17 11.62 4.61
CA TRP A 75 -9.76 11.39 4.87
C TRP A 75 -9.30 12.09 6.13
N GLY A 76 -8.66 11.35 7.02
CA GLY A 76 -8.01 11.90 8.21
C GLY A 76 -6.51 12.00 8.01
N VAL A 77 -6.03 13.20 7.75
CA VAL A 77 -4.58 13.45 7.65
C VAL A 77 -3.97 13.48 9.06
N TYR A 78 -2.80 12.87 9.20
CA TYR A 78 -2.09 12.80 10.47
C TYR A 78 -1.35 14.11 10.76
N ASP A 79 -1.39 14.53 12.02
CA ASP A 79 -0.59 15.61 12.60
C ASP A 79 0.11 15.02 13.83
N SER A 80 1.30 14.44 13.63
CA SER A 80 1.95 13.60 14.63
C SER A 80 3.45 13.38 14.30
N PRO A 81 4.24 12.82 15.24
CA PRO A 81 5.54 12.25 14.91
C PRO A 81 5.42 11.23 13.76
N GLY A 82 6.46 11.17 12.92
CA GLY A 82 6.56 10.22 11.82
C GLY A 82 6.78 8.76 12.27
N HIS A 83 7.10 7.90 11.31
CA HIS A 83 7.34 6.48 11.56
C HIS A 83 8.43 6.29 12.62
N ASN A 84 8.15 5.47 13.64
CA ASN A 84 9.03 5.25 14.79
C ASN A 84 9.52 6.53 15.50
N GLY A 85 8.77 7.63 15.40
CA GLY A 85 9.14 8.92 15.97
C GLY A 85 10.16 9.73 15.15
N HIS A 86 10.50 9.27 13.94
CA HIS A 86 11.39 9.97 13.02
C HIS A 86 10.60 10.93 12.13
N GLY A 87 11.07 12.19 12.03
CA GLY A 87 10.40 13.23 11.26
C GLY A 87 9.03 13.64 11.81
N VAL A 88 8.25 14.29 10.99
CA VAL A 88 6.90 14.78 11.34
C VAL A 88 5.93 14.51 10.21
N ARG A 89 4.76 13.98 10.55
CA ARG A 89 3.60 13.93 9.65
C ARG A 89 2.79 15.23 9.84
N SER A 90 2.62 16.00 8.77
CA SER A 90 1.91 17.28 8.76
C SER A 90 0.86 17.30 7.67
N PRO A 91 -0.36 17.80 7.94
CA PRO A 91 -1.39 18.02 6.92
C PRO A 91 -0.93 18.94 5.78
N ASP A 92 0.02 19.83 6.01
CA ASP A 92 0.57 20.75 5.01
C ASP A 92 1.32 20.02 3.87
N GLN A 93 1.66 18.75 4.07
CA GLN A 93 2.33 17.92 3.08
C GLN A 93 1.37 17.17 2.15
N VAL A 94 0.05 17.33 2.33
CA VAL A 94 -0.98 16.79 1.43
C VAL A 94 -1.55 17.91 0.57
N SER A 95 -1.63 17.67 -0.72
CA SER A 95 -2.27 18.57 -1.67
C SER A 95 -3.17 17.83 -2.65
N VAL A 96 -4.24 18.49 -3.10
CA VAL A 96 -5.15 17.99 -4.15
C VAL A 96 -5.22 19.02 -5.26
N GLY A 97 -5.05 18.58 -6.48
CA GLY A 97 -5.14 19.44 -7.67
C GLY A 97 -4.98 18.65 -8.95
N ASP A 98 -5.61 19.10 -10.01
CA ASP A 98 -5.59 18.46 -11.34
C ASP A 98 -6.02 16.97 -11.32
N GLY A 99 -6.95 16.63 -10.42
CA GLY A 99 -7.40 15.24 -10.24
C GLY A 99 -6.39 14.31 -9.56
N ILE A 100 -5.37 14.87 -8.90
CA ILE A 100 -4.32 14.10 -8.24
C ILE A 100 -4.20 14.54 -6.78
N MET A 101 -4.18 13.58 -5.87
CA MET A 101 -3.72 13.78 -4.49
C MET A 101 -2.20 13.51 -4.44
N ARG A 102 -1.49 14.37 -3.73
CA ARG A 102 -0.03 14.25 -3.54
C ARG A 102 0.33 14.31 -2.07
N ILE A 103 1.23 13.44 -1.66
CA ILE A 103 1.98 13.57 -0.41
C ILE A 103 3.42 13.93 -0.78
N THR A 104 3.95 14.99 -0.16
CA THR A 104 5.32 15.46 -0.38
C THR A 104 6.15 15.26 0.89
N GLY A 105 7.28 14.60 0.76
CA GLY A 105 8.30 14.50 1.80
C GLY A 105 9.42 15.50 1.55
N THR A 106 9.80 16.29 2.54
CA THR A 106 10.86 17.30 2.46
C THR A 106 12.22 16.76 2.94
N PRO A 107 13.34 17.39 2.59
CA PRO A 107 14.67 16.89 2.99
C PRO A 107 14.90 16.76 4.51
N ASP A 108 14.10 17.42 5.34
CA ASP A 108 14.19 17.39 6.79
C ASP A 108 13.30 16.35 7.47
N GLY A 109 12.60 15.53 6.68
CA GLY A 109 11.74 14.46 7.20
C GLY A 109 10.32 14.90 7.53
N THR A 110 9.89 16.10 7.10
CA THR A 110 8.48 16.48 7.17
C THR A 110 7.73 15.84 6.01
N THR A 111 6.68 15.08 6.32
CA THR A 111 5.92 14.26 5.37
C THR A 111 4.44 14.19 5.76
N ALA A 112 3.68 13.26 5.19
CA ALA A 112 2.31 13.00 5.62
C ALA A 112 1.94 11.51 5.57
N GLY A 113 0.86 11.22 6.27
CA GLY A 113 0.08 10.02 6.15
C GLY A 113 -1.38 10.34 6.39
N MET A 114 -2.27 9.54 5.83
CA MET A 114 -3.70 9.73 5.99
C MET A 114 -4.45 8.41 5.96
N SER A 115 -5.60 8.34 6.64
CA SER A 115 -6.50 7.20 6.58
C SER A 115 -7.87 7.59 6.06
N TRP A 116 -8.47 6.73 5.26
CA TRP A 116 -9.87 6.83 4.84
C TRP A 116 -10.74 6.27 5.96
N ARG A 117 -11.42 7.14 6.69
CA ARG A 117 -12.17 6.83 7.92
C ARG A 117 -13.43 6.00 7.66
N HIS A 118 -13.24 4.87 7.00
CA HIS A 118 -14.28 3.90 6.66
C HIS A 118 -13.78 2.49 6.96
N PRO A 119 -13.73 2.10 8.26
CA PRO A 119 -13.27 0.78 8.64
C PRO A 119 -14.20 -0.30 8.09
N GLN A 120 -13.60 -1.35 7.55
CA GLN A 120 -14.31 -2.49 7.00
C GLN A 120 -13.60 -3.79 7.38
N MET A 121 -14.38 -4.79 7.80
CA MET A 121 -13.89 -6.15 7.95
C MET A 121 -14.23 -6.92 6.68
N TYR A 122 -13.17 -7.44 6.03
CA TYR A 122 -13.21 -8.00 4.70
C TYR A 122 -13.62 -6.97 3.63
N GLY A 123 -13.27 -7.23 2.41
CA GLY A 123 -13.57 -6.36 1.26
C GLY A 123 -12.43 -6.29 0.27
N ARG A 124 -12.52 -5.29 -0.60
CA ARG A 124 -11.52 -5.06 -1.63
C ARG A 124 -11.22 -3.58 -1.72
N TRP A 125 -9.96 -3.26 -1.90
CA TRP A 125 -9.46 -1.89 -2.04
C TRP A 125 -8.58 -1.82 -3.27
N GLU A 126 -8.72 -0.75 -4.02
CA GLU A 126 -7.89 -0.52 -5.20
C GLU A 126 -7.55 0.96 -5.31
N ILE A 127 -6.28 1.26 -5.53
CA ILE A 127 -5.75 2.63 -5.67
C ILE A 127 -4.92 2.70 -6.94
N ARG A 128 -5.17 3.73 -7.76
CA ARG A 128 -4.28 4.09 -8.85
C ARG A 128 -3.27 5.12 -8.35
N ALA A 129 -2.01 4.72 -8.32
CA ALA A 129 -0.93 5.53 -7.78
C ALA A 129 0.35 5.39 -8.60
N ARG A 130 1.27 6.32 -8.39
CA ARG A 130 2.68 6.20 -8.78
C ARG A 130 3.57 6.74 -7.67
N PHE A 131 4.79 6.26 -7.67
CA PHE A 131 5.81 6.64 -6.70
C PHE A 131 7.01 7.19 -7.45
N PRO A 132 7.06 8.51 -7.77
CA PRO A 132 8.17 9.11 -8.49
C PRO A 132 9.52 8.81 -7.82
N ALA A 133 10.57 8.68 -8.63
CA ALA A 133 11.93 8.51 -8.12
C ALA A 133 12.29 9.67 -7.17
N GLY A 134 12.97 9.36 -6.09
CA GLY A 134 13.28 10.33 -5.03
C GLY A 134 14.22 9.74 -4.00
N CYS A 135 14.29 10.35 -2.82
CA CYS A 135 15.12 9.81 -1.73
C CYS A 135 14.71 8.36 -1.38
N GLY A 136 15.68 7.45 -1.30
CA GLY A 136 15.49 6.13 -0.71
C GLY A 136 15.14 6.19 0.78
N CYS A 137 15.33 7.33 1.42
CA CYS A 137 14.91 7.62 2.78
C CYS A 137 13.38 7.76 2.93
N TYR A 138 12.62 7.83 1.83
CA TYR A 138 11.17 7.87 1.85
C TYR A 138 10.57 6.60 1.25
N HIS A 139 9.73 5.93 2.02
CA HIS A 139 9.01 4.74 1.61
C HIS A 139 7.53 5.10 1.39
N PRO A 140 7.08 5.21 0.13
CA PRO A 140 5.65 5.27 -0.16
C PRO A 140 5.01 3.92 0.12
N VAL A 141 3.86 3.95 0.82
CA VAL A 141 3.15 2.73 1.18
C VAL A 141 1.62 2.89 1.14
N LEU A 142 0.95 1.88 0.61
CA LEU A 142 -0.50 1.70 0.63
C LEU A 142 -0.83 0.56 1.58
N ILE A 143 -1.62 0.85 2.62
CA ILE A 143 -1.78 0.01 3.80
C ILE A 143 -3.27 -0.22 4.08
N LEU A 144 -3.61 -1.40 4.61
CA LEU A 144 -4.77 -1.57 5.46
C LEU A 144 -4.29 -1.61 6.91
N TRP A 145 -4.68 -0.58 7.68
CA TRP A 145 -4.28 -0.39 9.08
C TRP A 145 -5.43 -0.81 10.03
N PRO A 146 -5.15 -1.47 11.17
CA PRO A 146 -6.18 -1.85 12.11
C PRO A 146 -6.90 -0.63 12.69
N HIS A 147 -8.23 -0.58 12.52
CA HIS A 147 -9.06 0.52 13.04
C HIS A 147 -8.94 0.68 14.56
N SER A 148 -8.68 -0.40 15.27
CA SER A 148 -8.42 -0.37 16.72
C SER A 148 -7.14 0.37 17.10
N GLY A 149 -6.19 0.51 16.18
CA GLY A 149 -4.83 0.97 16.45
C GLY A 149 -3.99 -0.02 17.26
N ASP A 150 -4.46 -1.24 17.47
CA ASP A 150 -3.77 -2.27 18.25
C ASP A 150 -2.74 -2.98 17.36
N TRP A 151 -1.60 -2.37 17.22
CA TRP A 151 -0.48 -2.92 16.45
C TRP A 151 0.61 -3.47 17.39
N PRO A 152 1.25 -4.62 17.06
CA PRO A 152 1.08 -5.44 15.85
C PRO A 152 -0.03 -6.50 15.94
N ALA A 153 -0.68 -6.69 17.09
CA ALA A 153 -1.67 -7.75 17.29
C ALA A 153 -2.91 -7.60 16.38
N GLY A 154 -3.28 -6.37 16.03
CA GLY A 154 -4.37 -6.06 15.09
C GLY A 154 -4.07 -6.38 13.63
N GLY A 155 -2.80 -6.71 13.32
CA GLY A 155 -2.31 -6.95 11.97
C GLY A 155 -2.13 -5.68 11.15
N GLU A 156 -1.51 -5.83 9.98
CA GLU A 156 -1.31 -4.77 8.98
C GLU A 156 -1.13 -5.42 7.61
N ILE A 157 -1.64 -4.81 6.56
CA ILE A 157 -1.48 -5.31 5.19
C ILE A 157 -0.91 -4.18 4.33
N ASP A 158 0.41 -4.20 4.10
CA ASP A 158 1.08 -3.28 3.19
C ASP A 158 1.04 -3.89 1.80
N TYR A 159 0.00 -3.55 1.04
CA TYR A 159 -0.21 -4.17 -0.26
C TYR A 159 0.57 -3.50 -1.41
N ALA A 160 1.24 -2.38 -1.13
CA ALA A 160 2.21 -1.76 -2.03
C ALA A 160 3.19 -0.90 -1.22
N GLU A 161 4.43 -1.34 -1.07
CA GLU A 161 5.49 -0.60 -0.40
C GLU A 161 6.78 -0.61 -1.21
N VAL A 162 7.49 0.54 -1.26
CA VAL A 162 8.73 0.68 -2.04
C VAL A 162 9.81 1.33 -1.22
N PHE A 163 11.00 0.71 -1.19
CA PHE A 163 12.16 1.17 -0.41
C PHE A 163 13.21 1.89 -1.25
N GLU A 164 13.46 1.37 -2.47
CA GLU A 164 14.55 1.83 -3.30
C GLU A 164 14.27 3.21 -3.92
N ALA A 165 15.32 4.05 -4.04
CA ALA A 165 15.23 5.39 -4.63
C ALA A 165 14.77 5.39 -6.09
N ASP A 166 15.14 4.36 -6.86
CA ASP A 166 14.81 4.19 -8.27
C ASP A 166 13.39 3.63 -8.51
N ARG A 167 12.72 3.18 -7.43
CA ARG A 167 11.34 2.69 -7.45
C ARG A 167 11.10 1.48 -8.38
N GLN A 168 12.09 0.61 -8.56
CA GLN A 168 12.01 -0.52 -9.50
C GLN A 168 11.54 -1.83 -8.86
N LYS A 169 11.14 -1.81 -7.59
CA LYS A 169 10.68 -3.01 -6.88
C LYS A 169 9.54 -2.67 -5.94
N LEU A 170 8.45 -3.38 -6.09
CA LEU A 170 7.31 -3.36 -5.17
C LEU A 170 7.42 -4.48 -4.15
N ASN A 171 7.04 -4.20 -2.90
CA ASN A 171 6.96 -5.19 -1.84
C ASN A 171 5.55 -5.27 -1.27
N PHE A 172 5.20 -6.46 -0.79
CA PHE A 172 4.00 -6.75 0.00
C PHE A 172 4.43 -7.28 1.36
N PHE A 173 3.84 -6.75 2.44
CA PHE A 173 4.02 -7.28 3.78
C PHE A 173 2.64 -7.54 4.40
N LEU A 174 2.51 -8.71 5.01
CA LEU A 174 1.40 -9.04 5.90
C LEU A 174 1.96 -9.23 7.29
N HIS A 175 1.74 -8.26 8.16
CA HIS A 175 2.08 -8.34 9.57
C HIS A 175 0.97 -9.04 10.34
N TYR A 176 1.33 -9.99 11.19
CA TYR A 176 0.37 -10.77 11.97
C TYR A 176 0.94 -11.17 13.33
N SER A 177 0.05 -11.44 14.27
CA SER A 177 0.35 -11.80 15.66
C SER A 177 1.00 -10.68 16.49
N ALA A 178 0.95 -10.83 17.82
CA ALA A 178 1.54 -9.87 18.75
C ALA A 178 3.08 -9.82 18.72
N ASP A 179 3.73 -10.80 18.06
CA ASP A 179 5.18 -10.86 17.88
C ASP A 179 5.65 -10.20 16.57
N ASP A 180 4.76 -9.51 15.86
CA ASP A 180 5.05 -8.87 14.57
C ASP A 180 5.68 -9.82 13.54
N LYS A 181 5.08 -11.00 13.36
CA LYS A 181 5.49 -11.92 12.31
C LYS A 181 5.02 -11.41 10.95
N GLN A 182 5.79 -11.72 9.92
CA GLN A 182 5.53 -11.25 8.56
C GLN A 182 5.48 -12.38 7.54
N ILE A 183 4.61 -12.21 6.54
CA ILE A 183 4.68 -12.93 5.26
C ILE A 183 4.91 -11.87 4.19
N THR A 184 5.89 -12.09 3.30
CA THR A 184 6.32 -11.10 2.33
C THR A 184 6.30 -11.63 0.92
N SER A 185 6.11 -10.75 -0.04
CA SER A 185 6.33 -10.99 -1.47
C SER A 185 6.95 -9.76 -2.10
N SER A 186 7.59 -9.91 -3.25
CA SER A 186 8.07 -8.77 -4.02
C SER A 186 7.92 -9.00 -5.52
N LEU A 187 7.78 -7.89 -6.26
CA LEU A 187 7.59 -7.87 -7.70
C LEU A 187 8.51 -6.81 -8.33
N PRO A 188 9.38 -7.17 -9.29
CA PRO A 188 10.08 -6.19 -10.13
C PRO A 188 9.04 -5.45 -11.00
N VAL A 189 8.89 -4.15 -10.77
CA VAL A 189 7.98 -3.28 -11.51
C VAL A 189 8.43 -1.83 -11.38
N ASP A 190 8.32 -1.04 -12.46
CA ASP A 190 8.64 0.39 -12.45
C ASP A 190 7.50 1.20 -11.82
N THR A 191 7.51 1.34 -10.50
CA THR A 191 6.47 2.05 -9.76
C THR A 191 6.50 3.57 -9.95
N THR A 192 7.45 4.12 -10.75
CA THR A 192 7.40 5.52 -11.18
C THR A 192 6.29 5.78 -12.20
N GLN A 193 5.80 4.72 -12.83
CA GLN A 193 4.65 4.75 -13.72
C GLN A 193 3.36 4.58 -12.93
N TRP A 194 2.24 4.98 -13.52
CA TRP A 194 0.92 4.75 -12.94
C TRP A 194 0.56 3.27 -12.95
N HIS A 195 0.20 2.71 -11.79
CA HIS A 195 -0.32 1.35 -11.64
C HIS A 195 -1.58 1.33 -10.80
N ASN A 196 -2.40 0.29 -10.98
CA ASN A 196 -3.53 -0.03 -10.11
C ASN A 196 -3.06 -1.06 -9.08
N TYR A 197 -2.87 -0.63 -7.85
CA TYR A 197 -2.53 -1.50 -6.72
C TYR A 197 -3.79 -1.90 -6.01
N ALA A 198 -3.98 -3.20 -5.77
CA ALA A 198 -5.18 -3.65 -5.11
C ALA A 198 -4.93 -4.77 -4.08
N VAL A 199 -5.84 -4.86 -3.12
CA VAL A 199 -5.90 -5.96 -2.16
C VAL A 199 -7.32 -6.45 -2.01
N GLU A 200 -7.50 -7.77 -2.06
CA GLU A 200 -8.71 -8.48 -1.66
C GLU A 200 -8.45 -9.19 -0.35
N TRP A 201 -9.26 -8.90 0.63
CA TRP A 201 -9.25 -9.56 1.93
C TRP A 201 -10.62 -10.14 2.22
N THR A 202 -10.68 -11.46 2.30
CA THR A 202 -11.88 -12.23 2.63
C THR A 202 -11.66 -13.05 3.90
N ALA A 203 -12.67 -13.75 4.38
CA ALA A 203 -12.52 -14.69 5.50
C ALA A 203 -11.55 -15.83 5.19
N ASP A 204 -11.37 -16.16 3.90
CA ASP A 204 -10.62 -17.34 3.46
C ASP A 204 -9.22 -17.01 2.95
N HIS A 205 -8.98 -15.80 2.47
CA HIS A 205 -7.69 -15.43 1.87
C HIS A 205 -7.42 -13.93 1.86
N ILE A 206 -6.14 -13.59 1.63
CA ILE A 206 -5.66 -12.26 1.27
C ILE A 206 -4.90 -12.39 -0.04
N THR A 207 -5.22 -11.54 -1.03
CA THR A 207 -4.55 -11.49 -2.32
C THR A 207 -4.18 -10.05 -2.67
N GLY A 208 -2.92 -9.80 -3.03
CA GLY A 208 -2.42 -8.51 -3.53
C GLY A 208 -2.26 -8.54 -5.05
N TYR A 209 -2.60 -7.42 -5.72
CA TYR A 209 -2.59 -7.30 -7.18
C TYR A 209 -1.85 -6.03 -7.63
N VAL A 210 -1.24 -6.11 -8.82
CA VAL A 210 -0.78 -4.96 -9.62
C VAL A 210 -1.40 -5.08 -11.00
N ASP A 211 -2.12 -4.05 -11.45
CA ASP A 211 -2.80 -4.02 -12.76
C ASP A 211 -3.66 -5.26 -13.02
N GLY A 212 -4.35 -5.71 -11.97
CA GLY A 212 -5.20 -6.90 -11.99
C GLY A 212 -4.46 -8.24 -12.00
N GLU A 213 -3.13 -8.27 -11.96
CA GLU A 213 -2.35 -9.51 -11.86
C GLU A 213 -1.98 -9.79 -10.41
N PRO A 214 -2.25 -10.98 -9.86
CA PRO A 214 -1.92 -11.31 -8.49
C PRO A 214 -0.40 -11.53 -8.34
N PHE A 215 0.19 -10.97 -7.29
CA PHE A 215 1.60 -11.17 -6.95
C PHE A 215 1.82 -11.64 -5.51
N PHE A 216 0.78 -11.59 -4.69
CA PHE A 216 0.74 -12.15 -3.35
C PHE A 216 -0.55 -12.94 -3.15
N HIS A 217 -0.48 -14.06 -2.43
CA HIS A 217 -1.66 -14.79 -2.00
C HIS A 217 -1.37 -15.63 -0.76
N THR A 218 -2.31 -15.62 0.19
CA THR A 218 -2.32 -16.54 1.32
C THR A 218 -3.73 -16.94 1.71
N GLY A 219 -3.96 -18.25 1.87
CA GLY A 219 -5.20 -18.83 2.43
C GLY A 219 -5.06 -19.25 3.89
N ARG A 220 -4.02 -18.80 4.59
CA ARG A 220 -3.80 -19.12 6.00
C ARG A 220 -4.77 -18.34 6.89
N SER A 221 -5.58 -19.06 7.67
CA SER A 221 -6.54 -18.45 8.61
C SER A 221 -5.86 -17.84 9.86
N ASP A 222 -4.68 -18.34 10.22
CA ASP A 222 -3.93 -17.91 11.41
C ASP A 222 -3.17 -16.59 11.23
N VAL A 223 -3.19 -16.02 10.03
CA VAL A 223 -2.53 -14.74 9.70
C VAL A 223 -3.53 -13.63 9.37
N GLN A 224 -4.83 -13.91 9.44
CA GLN A 224 -5.88 -12.94 9.13
C GLN A 224 -5.94 -11.85 10.20
N PRO A 225 -6.03 -10.55 9.82
CA PRO A 225 -6.33 -9.49 10.76
C PRO A 225 -7.61 -9.77 11.54
N PRO A 226 -7.61 -9.58 12.88
CA PRO A 226 -8.73 -10.00 13.72
C PRO A 226 -9.90 -8.98 13.74
N GLY A 227 -9.75 -7.80 13.16
CA GLY A 227 -10.73 -6.71 13.23
C GLY A 227 -10.78 -5.86 11.97
N PRO A 228 -11.71 -4.90 11.91
CA PRO A 228 -11.83 -4.00 10.77
C PRO A 228 -10.55 -3.21 10.50
N MET A 229 -10.27 -2.99 9.20
CA MET A 229 -9.11 -2.24 8.71
C MET A 229 -9.55 -0.97 8.00
N GLU A 230 -8.71 0.05 8.03
CA GLU A 230 -8.87 1.30 7.27
C GLU A 230 -7.82 1.39 6.17
N GLN A 231 -8.25 1.87 5.00
CA GLN A 231 -7.31 2.23 3.93
C GLN A 231 -6.43 3.38 4.39
N THR A 232 -5.14 3.19 4.35
CA THR A 232 -4.13 4.17 4.76
C THR A 232 -3.14 4.39 3.62
N ILE A 233 -2.67 5.62 3.47
CA ILE A 233 -1.66 6.05 2.50
C ILE A 233 -0.61 6.82 3.27
N GLN A 234 0.66 6.41 3.18
CA GLN A 234 1.75 7.08 3.88
C GLN A 234 2.97 7.25 2.97
N LEU A 235 3.74 8.28 3.26
CA LEU A 235 5.10 8.47 2.74
C LEU A 235 6.02 8.55 3.97
N ASP A 236 6.50 7.39 4.41
CA ASP A 236 7.25 7.29 5.66
C ASP A 236 8.73 7.64 5.49
N TRP A 237 9.29 8.35 6.47
CA TRP A 237 10.67 8.80 6.45
C TRP A 237 11.59 7.93 7.33
N PHE A 238 12.72 7.50 6.74
CA PHE A 238 13.74 6.66 7.35
C PHE A 238 15.10 7.37 7.26
N PRO A 239 15.53 8.11 8.29
CA PRO A 239 16.67 9.04 8.24
C PRO A 239 18.02 8.39 7.94
N ASP A 240 18.16 7.10 8.19
CA ASP A 240 19.42 6.37 8.03
C ASP A 240 19.74 6.00 6.57
N GLN A 241 18.83 6.30 5.65
CA GLN A 241 18.96 6.01 4.24
C GLN A 241 19.10 7.30 3.43
N ASP A 242 20.32 7.64 3.04
CA ASP A 242 20.65 8.66 2.03
C ASP A 242 19.83 9.97 2.13
N ALA A 243 19.77 10.56 3.33
CA ALA A 243 19.00 11.77 3.63
C ALA A 243 19.53 12.97 2.84
N GLY A 244 18.66 13.75 2.21
CA GLY A 244 19.07 15.00 1.57
C GLY A 244 18.20 15.47 0.41
N THR A 245 17.35 14.63 -0.12
CA THR A 245 16.34 15.01 -1.12
C THR A 245 14.94 14.63 -0.65
N GLY A 246 13.92 15.29 -1.19
CA GLY A 246 12.54 14.92 -0.91
C GLY A 246 12.08 13.72 -1.72
N ALA A 247 10.83 13.35 -1.52
CA ALA A 247 10.11 12.38 -2.34
C ALA A 247 8.64 12.78 -2.48
N THR A 248 7.94 12.13 -3.41
CA THR A 248 6.52 12.36 -3.63
C THR A 248 5.81 11.02 -3.85
N LEU A 249 4.59 10.94 -3.36
CA LEU A 249 3.62 9.90 -3.67
C LEU A 249 2.42 10.56 -4.34
N GLU A 250 1.92 10.01 -5.45
CA GLU A 250 0.80 10.56 -6.19
C GLU A 250 -0.30 9.52 -6.38
N VAL A 251 -1.56 9.95 -6.17
CA VAL A 251 -2.76 9.11 -6.29
C VAL A 251 -3.76 9.78 -7.23
N ASP A 252 -4.19 9.06 -8.26
CA ASP A 252 -5.23 9.45 -9.21
C ASP A 252 -6.63 9.17 -8.63
N TRP A 253 -6.82 7.99 -8.08
CA TRP A 253 -8.07 7.64 -7.42
C TRP A 253 -7.89 6.52 -6.39
N ALA A 254 -8.81 6.45 -5.45
CA ALA A 254 -8.97 5.37 -4.48
C ALA A 254 -10.41 4.82 -4.51
N ALA A 255 -10.57 3.51 -4.37
CA ALA A 255 -11.86 2.83 -4.35
C ALA A 255 -11.92 1.72 -3.31
N MET A 256 -13.10 1.53 -2.72
CA MET A 256 -13.44 0.42 -1.83
C MET A 256 -14.63 -0.33 -2.40
N TYR A 257 -14.60 -1.65 -2.29
CA TYR A 257 -15.66 -2.55 -2.75
C TYR A 257 -16.14 -3.43 -1.62
N ALA A 258 -17.37 -3.90 -1.72
CA ALA A 258 -17.93 -4.88 -0.80
C ALA A 258 -17.13 -6.21 -0.82
N PRO A 259 -17.20 -7.00 0.25
CA PRO A 259 -16.64 -8.35 0.31
C PRO A 259 -17.10 -9.27 -0.80
#